data_7c4c951393ca8234d0b42e877ed57365
#
_entry.id   7c4c951393ca8234d0b42e877ed57365
#
_cell.length_a   1.000
_cell.length_b   1.000
_cell.length_c   1.000
_cell.angle_alpha   90.00
_cell.angle_beta   90.00
_cell.angle_gamma   90.00
#
_symmetry.space_group_name_H-M   'P 1'
#
loop_
_entity.id
_entity.type
_entity.pdbx_description
1 polymer ?
#
loop_
_entity_poly.entity_id
_entity_poly.type
_entity_poly.pdbx_seq_one_letter_code
_entity_poly.pdbx_strand_id
1 'polypeptide(L)'
;MEEKQKTAGELRREALLYQPKNGYDRLSAQDEADMKSYCEDYKKFLDAGKTERECVTEAVRLAEAKGFKPFTRGMAVNPGDKLYRINRGKALMLAVVGTRPLSEGVNIGAAHIDSPRLDLKPNPLYEDAELAFFKTHYYGGIRKYQWVTIPLELRGVVALKDGST
;
A
#
# COMPACT_ATOMS: atom_id res chain seq x y z
N MET A 1 38.36 27.59 13.91
CA MET A 1 38.85 26.43 13.14
C MET A 1 39.11 26.95 11.73
N GLU A 2 40.39 26.90 11.31
CA GLU A 2 40.77 27.33 9.95
C GLU A 2 40.12 26.39 8.94
N GLU A 3 39.34 26.94 8.00
CA GLU A 3 38.84 26.20 6.87
C GLU A 3 40.02 25.70 6.02
N LYS A 4 40.19 24.41 5.98
CA LYS A 4 41.23 23.73 5.22
C LYS A 4 40.97 23.98 3.73
N GLN A 5 41.84 24.73 3.06
CA GLN A 5 41.69 25.03 1.65
C GLN A 5 41.72 23.74 0.83
N LYS A 6 40.65 23.52 0.04
CA LYS A 6 40.47 22.30 -0.78
C LYS A 6 41.57 22.22 -1.85
N THR A 7 42.10 21.03 -2.04
CA THR A 7 43.07 20.76 -3.11
C THR A 7 42.41 20.80 -4.49
N ALA A 8 43.17 21.02 -5.55
CA ALA A 8 42.68 21.01 -6.93
C ALA A 8 41.99 19.68 -7.30
N GLY A 9 42.45 18.55 -6.74
CA GLY A 9 41.88 17.22 -6.91
C GLY A 9 40.48 17.11 -6.26
N GLU A 10 40.30 17.65 -5.06
CA GLU A 10 39.02 17.67 -4.34
C GLU A 10 37.98 18.53 -5.08
N LEU A 11 38.38 19.72 -5.55
CA LEU A 11 37.52 20.58 -6.35
C LEU A 11 37.07 19.89 -7.65
N ARG A 12 37.98 19.21 -8.34
CA ARG A 12 37.71 18.46 -9.55
C ARG A 12 36.75 17.29 -9.30
N ARG A 13 36.94 16.60 -8.19
CA ARG A 13 36.07 15.50 -7.74
C ARG A 13 34.65 15.99 -7.43
N GLU A 14 34.51 17.10 -6.72
CA GLU A 14 33.21 17.71 -6.44
C GLU A 14 32.48 18.17 -7.72
N ALA A 15 33.20 18.67 -8.70
CA ALA A 15 32.61 19.13 -9.95
C ALA A 15 32.19 18.00 -10.91
N LEU A 16 32.89 16.86 -10.88
CA LEU A 16 32.68 15.81 -11.88
C LEU A 16 31.91 14.59 -11.36
N LEU A 17 31.95 14.32 -10.04
CA LEU A 17 31.27 13.18 -9.47
C LEU A 17 29.87 13.55 -8.98
N TYR A 18 28.93 12.65 -9.23
CA TYR A 18 27.59 12.74 -8.62
C TYR A 18 27.71 12.68 -7.10
N GLN A 19 27.18 13.71 -6.43
CA GLN A 19 27.12 13.80 -4.97
C GLN A 19 25.69 13.44 -4.54
N PRO A 20 25.46 12.21 -4.03
CA PRO A 20 24.15 11.85 -3.53
C PRO A 20 23.82 12.70 -2.30
N LYS A 21 22.69 13.36 -2.33
CA LYS A 21 22.15 14.11 -1.17
C LYS A 21 21.04 13.30 -0.54
N ASN A 22 21.00 13.27 0.77
CA ASN A 22 19.86 12.72 1.50
C ASN A 22 18.61 13.53 1.17
N GLY A 23 17.47 12.85 0.98
CA GLY A 23 16.20 13.52 0.73
C GLY A 23 15.83 14.50 1.86
N TYR A 24 16.09 14.15 3.10
CA TYR A 24 15.83 15.02 4.26
C TYR A 24 16.61 16.33 4.25
N ASP A 25 17.82 16.36 3.65
CA ASP A 25 18.61 17.60 3.53
C ASP A 25 18.00 18.62 2.57
N ARG A 26 16.92 18.24 1.85
CA ARG A 26 16.24 19.09 0.86
C ARG A 26 14.83 19.49 1.27
N LEU A 27 14.34 18.95 2.40
CA LEU A 27 12.99 19.26 2.87
C LEU A 27 12.93 20.66 3.46
N SER A 28 11.90 21.40 3.10
CA SER A 28 11.47 22.56 3.85
C SER A 28 10.73 22.13 5.12
N ALA A 29 10.54 23.02 6.07
CA ALA A 29 9.72 22.76 7.26
C ALA A 29 8.27 22.39 6.88
N GLN A 30 7.74 22.93 5.78
CA GLN A 30 6.42 22.58 5.29
C GLN A 30 6.39 21.16 4.72
N ASP A 31 7.40 20.78 3.89
CA ASP A 31 7.51 19.41 3.35
C ASP A 31 7.59 18.38 4.48
N GLU A 32 8.33 18.68 5.55
CA GLU A 32 8.43 17.81 6.73
C GLU A 32 7.08 17.65 7.45
N ALA A 33 6.33 18.75 7.62
CA ALA A 33 5.00 18.70 8.21
C ALA A 33 4.01 17.89 7.35
N ASP A 34 4.03 18.12 6.04
CA ASP A 34 3.17 17.42 5.08
C ASP A 34 3.50 15.91 5.02
N MET A 35 4.79 15.56 5.06
CA MET A 35 5.26 14.19 5.14
C MET A 35 4.74 13.49 6.41
N LYS A 36 4.83 14.15 7.56
CA LYS A 36 4.32 13.62 8.83
C LYS A 36 2.80 13.40 8.77
N SER A 37 2.06 14.38 8.26
CA SER A 37 0.61 14.27 8.09
C SER A 37 0.23 13.11 7.17
N TYR A 38 0.92 12.97 6.03
CA TYR A 38 0.72 11.86 5.12
C TYR A 38 0.97 10.49 5.80
N CYS A 39 2.04 10.38 6.59
CA CYS A 39 2.34 9.15 7.32
C CYS A 39 1.26 8.79 8.34
N GLU A 40 0.67 9.77 9.04
CA GLU A 40 -0.43 9.52 9.96
C GLU A 40 -1.68 9.00 9.25
N ASP A 41 -2.02 9.56 8.09
CA ASP A 41 -3.14 9.08 7.29
C ASP A 41 -2.85 7.69 6.67
N TYR A 42 -1.62 7.43 6.27
CA TYR A 42 -1.21 6.11 5.80
C TYR A 42 -1.30 5.04 6.90
N LYS A 43 -0.95 5.37 8.15
CA LYS A 43 -1.15 4.46 9.29
C LYS A 43 -2.62 4.11 9.49
N LYS A 44 -3.53 5.08 9.38
CA LYS A 44 -4.98 4.81 9.45
C LYS A 44 -5.45 3.85 8.35
N PHE A 45 -4.92 4.02 7.11
CA PHE A 45 -5.20 3.08 6.02
C PHE A 45 -4.71 1.67 6.35
N LEU A 46 -3.49 1.52 6.87
CA LEU A 46 -2.92 0.23 7.27
C LEU A 46 -3.70 -0.41 8.42
N ASP A 47 -4.24 0.38 9.33
CA ASP A 47 -5.05 -0.12 10.43
C ASP A 47 -6.42 -0.62 9.95
N ALA A 48 -7.02 0.05 8.97
CA ALA A 48 -8.30 -0.34 8.38
C ALA A 48 -8.18 -1.53 7.41
N GLY A 49 -7.05 -1.64 6.70
CA GLY A 49 -6.83 -2.63 5.63
C GLY A 49 -5.87 -3.73 6.06
N LYS A 50 -6.33 -4.77 6.75
CA LYS A 50 -5.52 -5.92 7.15
C LYS A 50 -5.54 -7.07 6.14
N THR A 51 -6.54 -7.10 5.27
CA THR A 51 -6.69 -8.06 4.16
C THR A 51 -6.87 -7.34 2.84
N GLU A 52 -6.69 -8.03 1.72
CA GLU A 52 -6.89 -7.46 0.38
C GLU A 52 -8.31 -6.88 0.21
N ARG A 53 -9.31 -7.55 0.82
CA ARG A 53 -10.71 -7.09 0.77
C ARG A 53 -10.91 -5.79 1.54
N GLU A 54 -10.38 -5.73 2.75
CA GLU A 54 -10.45 -4.53 3.59
C GLU A 54 -9.68 -3.37 2.95
N CYS A 55 -8.50 -3.63 2.37
CA CYS A 55 -7.74 -2.63 1.62
C CYS A 55 -8.55 -2.06 0.45
N VAL A 56 -9.24 -2.92 -0.32
CA VAL A 56 -10.11 -2.45 -1.43
C VAL A 56 -11.26 -1.62 -0.90
N THR A 57 -11.92 -2.05 0.18
CA THR A 57 -13.02 -1.31 0.81
C THR A 57 -12.58 0.07 1.27
N GLU A 58 -11.47 0.15 1.99
CA GLU A 58 -10.96 1.42 2.49
C GLU A 58 -10.46 2.33 1.36
N ALA A 59 -9.77 1.76 0.36
CA ALA A 59 -9.32 2.52 -0.81
C ALA A 59 -10.49 3.08 -1.63
N VAL A 60 -11.59 2.34 -1.76
CA VAL A 60 -12.83 2.84 -2.41
C VAL A 60 -13.43 3.98 -1.60
N ARG A 61 -13.55 3.82 -0.27
CA ARG A 61 -14.06 4.89 0.61
C ARG A 61 -13.24 6.18 0.45
N LEU A 62 -11.91 6.08 0.42
CA LEU A 62 -11.02 7.23 0.21
C LEU A 62 -11.15 7.82 -1.20
N ALA A 63 -11.32 6.97 -2.21
CA ALA A 63 -11.51 7.40 -3.60
C ALA A 63 -12.83 8.15 -3.77
N GLU A 64 -13.94 7.63 -3.23
CA GLU A 64 -15.25 8.28 -3.28
C GLU A 64 -15.24 9.65 -2.58
N ALA A 65 -14.54 9.76 -1.45
CA ALA A 65 -14.33 11.05 -0.77
C ALA A 65 -13.54 12.06 -1.63
N LYS A 66 -12.79 11.59 -2.64
CA LYS A 66 -12.09 12.41 -3.63
C LYS A 66 -12.85 12.58 -4.95
N GLY A 67 -14.11 12.13 -5.00
CA GLY A 67 -15.01 12.28 -6.15
C GLY A 67 -14.87 11.20 -7.22
N PHE A 68 -14.24 10.08 -6.91
CA PHE A 68 -14.25 8.93 -7.79
C PHE A 68 -15.63 8.25 -7.80
N LYS A 69 -16.02 7.73 -8.97
CA LYS A 69 -17.29 7.04 -9.20
C LYS A 69 -17.04 5.66 -9.80
N PRO A 70 -17.92 4.68 -9.56
CA PRO A 70 -17.77 3.36 -10.14
C PRO A 70 -17.87 3.43 -11.68
N PHE A 71 -16.93 2.74 -12.34
CA PHE A 71 -16.94 2.59 -13.79
C PHE A 71 -17.90 1.49 -14.21
N THR A 72 -18.81 1.81 -15.12
CA THR A 72 -19.72 0.86 -15.77
C THR A 72 -19.40 0.78 -17.26
N ARG A 73 -19.35 -0.42 -17.80
CA ARG A 73 -19.09 -0.61 -19.25
C ARG A 73 -20.17 0.11 -20.08
N GLY A 74 -19.72 0.90 -21.05
CA GLY A 74 -20.60 1.67 -21.93
C GLY A 74 -21.01 3.05 -21.41
N MET A 75 -20.58 3.44 -20.20
CA MET A 75 -20.79 4.82 -19.74
C MET A 75 -19.97 5.81 -20.58
N ALA A 76 -20.52 7.00 -20.78
CA ALA A 76 -19.75 8.10 -21.35
C ALA A 76 -18.65 8.54 -20.39
N VAL A 77 -17.45 8.79 -20.93
CA VAL A 77 -16.26 9.16 -20.17
C VAL A 77 -15.69 10.46 -20.75
N ASN A 78 -15.44 11.43 -19.89
CA ASN A 78 -14.95 12.74 -20.25
C ASN A 78 -13.61 13.05 -19.58
N PRO A 79 -12.76 13.93 -20.15
CA PRO A 79 -11.59 14.42 -19.49
C PRO A 79 -11.89 14.99 -18.09
N GLY A 80 -11.11 14.60 -17.11
CA GLY A 80 -11.29 14.96 -15.71
C GLY A 80 -12.13 13.99 -14.88
N ASP A 81 -12.83 13.05 -15.52
CA ASP A 81 -13.59 12.01 -14.79
C ASP A 81 -12.64 11.17 -13.91
N LYS A 82 -13.09 10.92 -12.70
CA LYS A 82 -12.42 10.06 -11.71
C LYS A 82 -13.23 8.79 -11.56
N LEU A 83 -12.66 7.69 -11.96
CA LEU A 83 -13.37 6.42 -12.06
C LEU A 83 -12.66 5.33 -11.30
N TYR A 84 -13.41 4.36 -10.76
CA TYR A 84 -12.82 3.16 -10.18
C TYR A 84 -13.55 1.90 -10.64
N ARG A 85 -12.84 0.79 -10.60
CA ARG A 85 -13.40 -0.54 -10.83
C ARG A 85 -12.79 -1.54 -9.84
N ILE A 86 -13.67 -2.28 -9.17
CA ILE A 86 -13.31 -3.36 -8.27
C ILE A 86 -13.29 -4.67 -9.06
N ASN A 87 -12.29 -5.50 -8.81
CA ASN A 87 -12.22 -6.85 -9.33
C ASN A 87 -12.32 -7.87 -8.17
N ARG A 88 -13.42 -8.60 -8.10
CA ARG A 88 -13.70 -9.68 -7.12
C ARG A 88 -13.55 -9.26 -5.66
N GLY A 89 -13.64 -7.97 -5.34
CA GLY A 89 -13.42 -7.43 -3.99
C GLY A 89 -11.99 -7.52 -3.49
N LYS A 90 -11.00 -7.86 -4.34
CA LYS A 90 -9.60 -8.09 -3.95
C LYS A 90 -8.59 -7.26 -4.72
N ALA A 91 -9.01 -6.62 -5.78
CA ALA A 91 -8.18 -5.71 -6.55
C ALA A 91 -9.00 -4.48 -6.94
N LEU A 92 -8.34 -3.34 -7.06
CA LEU A 92 -8.93 -2.06 -7.38
C LEU A 92 -8.12 -1.40 -8.51
N MET A 93 -8.83 -0.80 -9.43
CA MET A 93 -8.27 0.11 -10.43
C MET A 93 -8.90 1.48 -10.26
N LEU A 94 -8.09 2.50 -10.19
CA LEU A 94 -8.49 3.91 -10.17
C LEU A 94 -7.97 4.57 -11.44
N ALA A 95 -8.75 5.44 -12.04
CA ALA A 95 -8.37 6.18 -13.23
C ALA A 95 -8.82 7.64 -13.13
N VAL A 96 -7.94 8.54 -13.49
CA VAL A 96 -8.29 9.94 -13.80
C VAL A 96 -8.14 10.12 -15.29
N VAL A 97 -9.21 10.50 -15.95
CA VAL A 97 -9.26 10.61 -17.40
C VAL A 97 -8.52 11.88 -17.84
N GLY A 98 -7.48 11.71 -18.64
CA GLY A 98 -6.70 12.81 -19.21
C GLY A 98 -7.39 13.51 -20.37
N THR A 99 -6.76 14.56 -20.86
CA THR A 99 -7.20 15.33 -22.06
C THR A 99 -6.67 14.76 -23.37
N ARG A 100 -5.63 13.90 -23.32
CA ARG A 100 -5.03 13.27 -24.48
C ARG A 100 -5.66 11.91 -24.77
N PRO A 101 -5.69 11.48 -26.03
CA PRO A 101 -6.15 10.14 -26.37
C PRO A 101 -5.24 9.06 -25.79
N LEU A 102 -5.81 7.90 -25.44
CA LEU A 102 -5.06 6.77 -24.86
C LEU A 102 -3.96 6.24 -25.78
N SER A 103 -4.07 6.47 -27.09
CA SER A 103 -3.03 6.13 -28.07
C SER A 103 -1.71 6.88 -27.88
N GLU A 104 -1.72 7.99 -27.17
CA GLU A 104 -0.51 8.73 -26.81
C GLU A 104 0.15 8.21 -25.51
N GLY A 105 -0.45 7.21 -24.88
CA GLY A 105 0.05 6.56 -23.68
C GLY A 105 -0.70 6.92 -22.42
N VAL A 106 -0.34 6.24 -21.33
CA VAL A 106 -0.92 6.42 -19.99
C VAL A 106 0.19 6.39 -18.95
N ASN A 107 -0.01 7.07 -17.84
CA ASN A 107 0.82 6.93 -16.65
C ASN A 107 0.17 5.89 -15.73
N ILE A 108 0.91 4.85 -15.36
CA ILE A 108 0.41 3.77 -14.51
C ILE A 108 1.25 3.69 -13.24
N GLY A 109 0.61 3.85 -12.08
CA GLY A 109 1.16 3.48 -10.79
C GLY A 109 0.53 2.16 -10.36
N ALA A 110 1.36 1.17 -10.07
CA ALA A 110 0.89 -0.15 -9.63
C ALA A 110 1.57 -0.58 -8.34
N ALA A 111 0.81 -1.19 -7.43
CA ALA A 111 1.31 -1.75 -6.20
C ALA A 111 0.49 -2.99 -5.82
N HIS A 112 1.12 -3.96 -5.15
CA HIS A 112 0.38 -5.04 -4.50
C HIS A 112 -0.27 -4.53 -3.20
N ILE A 113 -1.34 -5.18 -2.77
CA ILE A 113 -2.08 -4.85 -1.55
C ILE A 113 -2.13 -5.99 -0.52
N ASP A 114 -1.60 -7.15 -0.86
CA ASP A 114 -1.42 -8.25 0.07
C ASP A 114 -0.21 -8.00 1.00
N SER A 115 -0.30 -8.53 2.22
CA SER A 115 0.74 -8.41 3.25
C SER A 115 1.17 -9.79 3.75
N PRO A 116 2.39 -9.94 4.29
CA PRO A 116 2.78 -11.14 5.02
C PRO A 116 1.80 -11.46 6.13
N ARG A 117 1.43 -12.74 6.27
CA ARG A 117 0.43 -13.22 7.23
C ARG A 117 0.59 -14.71 7.54
N LEU A 118 -0.20 -15.19 8.50
CA LEU A 118 -0.40 -16.61 8.71
C LEU A 118 -1.80 -16.99 8.19
N ASP A 119 -1.84 -17.86 7.18
CA ASP A 119 -3.09 -18.42 6.67
C ASP A 119 -3.47 -19.68 7.47
N LEU A 120 -4.75 -19.86 7.74
CA LEU A 120 -5.26 -21.10 8.29
C LEU A 120 -5.20 -22.22 7.25
N LYS A 121 -4.73 -23.38 7.65
CA LYS A 121 -4.81 -24.60 6.82
C LYS A 121 -6.25 -25.14 6.76
N PRO A 122 -6.60 -25.93 5.74
CA PRO A 122 -7.84 -26.69 5.77
C PRO A 122 -7.91 -27.55 7.03
N ASN A 123 -9.05 -27.53 7.74
CA ASN A 123 -9.22 -28.17 9.06
C ASN A 123 -8.17 -27.72 10.08
N PRO A 124 -8.14 -26.41 10.39
CA PRO A 124 -7.03 -25.84 11.14
C PRO A 124 -7.08 -26.13 12.64
N LEU A 125 -8.28 -26.26 13.21
CA LEU A 125 -8.47 -26.39 14.66
C LEU A 125 -8.07 -27.78 15.14
N TYR A 126 -7.25 -27.83 16.20
CA TYR A 126 -6.91 -29.06 16.92
C TYR A 126 -6.66 -28.74 18.38
N GLU A 127 -6.74 -29.76 19.23
CA GLU A 127 -6.44 -29.70 20.64
C GLU A 127 -5.15 -30.46 20.93
N ASP A 128 -4.34 -29.89 21.82
CA ASP A 128 -3.17 -30.53 22.41
C ASP A 128 -2.88 -29.90 23.76
N ALA A 129 -2.52 -30.70 24.76
CA ALA A 129 -2.22 -30.24 26.12
C ALA A 129 -3.33 -29.34 26.73
N GLU A 130 -4.60 -29.67 26.52
CA GLU A 130 -5.78 -28.91 26.98
C GLU A 130 -5.88 -27.48 26.38
N LEU A 131 -5.19 -27.23 25.29
CA LEU A 131 -5.21 -25.96 24.56
C LEU A 131 -5.73 -26.13 23.15
N ALA A 132 -6.48 -25.14 22.67
CA ALA A 132 -6.92 -25.09 21.27
C ALA A 132 -5.89 -24.38 20.41
N PHE A 133 -5.50 -25.03 19.33
CA PHE A 133 -4.52 -24.51 18.38
C PHE A 133 -5.07 -24.41 16.97
N PHE A 134 -4.50 -23.48 16.20
CA PHE A 134 -4.71 -23.39 14.76
C PHE A 134 -3.47 -23.82 13.99
N LYS A 135 -3.64 -24.77 13.08
CA LYS A 135 -2.61 -25.09 12.08
C LYS A 135 -2.56 -23.98 11.04
N THR A 136 -1.39 -23.38 10.88
CA THR A 136 -1.18 -22.25 9.98
C THR A 136 -0.13 -22.54 8.92
N HIS A 137 -0.16 -21.76 7.87
CA HIS A 137 0.89 -21.65 6.86
C HIS A 137 1.25 -20.17 6.70
N TYR A 138 2.53 -19.86 6.67
CA TYR A 138 2.95 -18.48 6.43
C TYR A 138 2.81 -18.10 4.96
N TYR A 139 2.42 -16.86 4.72
CA TYR A 139 2.35 -16.25 3.41
C TYR A 139 3.27 -15.04 3.34
N GLY A 140 4.06 -14.93 2.25
CA GLY A 140 5.07 -13.89 2.10
C GLY A 140 6.32 -14.12 2.94
N GLY A 141 7.21 -13.14 2.97
CA GLY A 141 8.45 -13.19 3.74
C GLY A 141 8.24 -12.78 5.19
N ILE A 142 8.24 -13.73 6.12
CA ILE A 142 8.17 -13.45 7.55
C ILE A 142 9.47 -13.87 8.27
N ARG A 143 9.85 -13.10 9.26
CA ARG A 143 10.90 -13.48 10.22
C ARG A 143 10.25 -14.30 11.34
N LYS A 144 10.20 -15.62 11.18
CA LYS A 144 9.42 -16.53 12.03
C LYS A 144 9.64 -16.33 13.52
N TYR A 145 10.87 -16.05 13.95
CA TYR A 145 11.20 -15.84 15.37
C TYR A 145 10.48 -14.62 15.99
N GLN A 146 10.10 -13.64 15.19
CA GLN A 146 9.33 -12.46 15.66
C GLN A 146 7.84 -12.79 15.81
N TRP A 147 7.33 -13.77 15.07
CA TRP A 147 5.91 -14.08 14.99
C TRP A 147 5.41 -15.05 16.03
N VAL A 148 6.30 -15.70 16.79
CA VAL A 148 5.93 -16.69 17.81
C VAL A 148 5.35 -16.08 19.08
N THR A 149 5.50 -14.78 19.31
CA THR A 149 5.11 -14.09 20.54
C THR A 149 4.20 -12.88 20.33
N ILE A 150 3.87 -12.52 19.08
CA ILE A 150 2.99 -11.40 18.80
C ILE A 150 1.52 -11.84 18.84
N PRO A 151 0.63 -11.07 19.49
CA PRO A 151 -0.81 -11.28 19.37
C PRO A 151 -1.24 -11.06 17.92
N LEU A 152 -2.09 -11.95 17.41
CA LEU A 152 -2.62 -11.89 16.06
C LEU A 152 -4.14 -11.79 16.09
N GLU A 153 -4.71 -11.09 15.10
CA GLU A 153 -6.14 -11.04 14.86
C GLU A 153 -6.53 -12.12 13.85
N LEU A 154 -7.67 -12.74 14.05
CA LEU A 154 -8.27 -13.61 13.03
C LEU A 154 -9.15 -12.77 12.11
N ARG A 155 -8.79 -12.71 10.84
CA ARG A 155 -9.49 -11.95 9.81
C ARG A 155 -9.84 -12.83 8.62
N GLY A 156 -10.99 -12.58 7.99
CA GLY A 156 -11.39 -13.34 6.82
C GLY A 156 -12.86 -13.16 6.49
N VAL A 157 -13.35 -13.99 5.59
CA VAL A 157 -14.76 -14.05 5.16
C VAL A 157 -15.27 -15.47 5.33
N VAL A 158 -16.49 -15.60 5.83
CA VAL A 158 -17.20 -16.87 5.91
C VAL A 158 -18.30 -16.84 4.86
N ALA A 159 -18.20 -17.72 3.86
CA ALA A 159 -19.27 -17.90 2.88
C ALA A 159 -20.34 -18.83 3.47
N LEU A 160 -21.56 -18.34 3.59
CA LEU A 160 -22.69 -19.10 4.10
C LEU A 160 -23.38 -19.92 3.00
N LYS A 161 -24.20 -20.89 3.39
CA LYS A 161 -24.90 -21.79 2.44
C LYS A 161 -25.95 -21.08 1.58
N ASP A 162 -26.46 -19.96 2.04
CA ASP A 162 -27.40 -19.09 1.31
C ASP A 162 -26.72 -18.15 0.32
N GLY A 163 -25.36 -18.21 0.22
CA GLY A 163 -24.56 -17.38 -0.66
C GLY A 163 -24.18 -16.03 -0.08
N SER A 164 -24.59 -15.70 1.14
CA SER A 164 -24.11 -14.50 1.86
C SER A 164 -22.71 -14.71 2.46
N THR A 165 -22.08 -13.59 2.85
CA THR A 165 -20.76 -13.57 3.49
C THR A 165 -20.78 -12.71 4.73
#